data_375413973448a0dd2825cf67bcd0d1ea
#
_entry.id   375413973448a0dd2825cf67bcd0d1ea
#
_cell.length_a   1.000
_cell.length_b   1.000
_cell.length_c   1.000
_cell.angle_alpha   90.00
_cell.angle_beta   90.00
_cell.angle_gamma   90.00
#
_symmetry.space_group_name_H-M   'P 1'
#
loop_
_entity.id
_entity.type
_entity.pdbx_description
1 polymer ?
#
loop_
_entity_poly.entity_id
_entity_poly.type
_entity_poly.pdbx_seq_one_letter_code
_entity_poly.pdbx_strand_id
1 'polypeptide(L)'
;LKLINLRINRLQHIGIPVTDIDRSAAFYRRLGFTEVMHGGFDYNGGKGKVKMMQLKDITIELYQMPEPELAQIRTRQNGHIDHIAFDVDDIEHTFAVLKNGGFFIVEPEPVFLPFWKKGCRYFNMLGPDGERLEFNQVL
;
A
#
# COMPACT_ATOMS: atom_id res chain seq x y z
N LEU A 1 -7.10 18.38 -22.76
CA LEU A 1 -6.74 17.74 -21.49
C LEU A 1 -5.37 18.25 -21.02
N LYS A 2 -5.33 18.94 -19.87
CA LYS A 2 -4.06 19.40 -19.31
C LYS A 2 -3.51 18.33 -18.36
N LEU A 3 -2.36 17.78 -18.69
CA LEU A 3 -1.67 16.83 -17.82
C LEU A 3 -1.06 17.59 -16.63
N ILE A 4 -1.13 16.98 -15.45
CA ILE A 4 -0.41 17.46 -14.27
C ILE A 4 1.06 17.05 -14.37
N ASN A 5 1.94 17.89 -13.82
CA ASN A 5 3.38 17.58 -13.78
C ASN A 5 3.68 16.60 -12.64
N LEU A 6 3.44 15.32 -12.91
CA LEU A 6 3.63 14.23 -11.96
C LEU A 6 4.61 13.22 -12.53
N ARG A 7 5.59 12.82 -11.73
CA ARG A 7 6.54 11.75 -12.08
C ARG A 7 6.23 10.50 -11.27
N ILE A 8 5.65 9.52 -11.94
CA ILE A 8 5.47 8.17 -11.42
C ILE A 8 6.57 7.31 -12.05
N ASN A 9 7.37 6.64 -11.23
CA ASN A 9 8.45 5.78 -11.72
C ASN A 9 7.92 4.45 -12.21
N ARG A 10 7.05 3.81 -11.40
CA ARG A 10 6.57 2.46 -11.65
C ARG A 10 5.44 2.10 -10.70
N LEU A 11 4.78 0.98 -10.96
CA LEU A 11 3.96 0.30 -9.96
C LEU A 11 4.92 -0.20 -8.85
N GLN A 12 4.74 0.26 -7.62
CA GLN A 12 5.59 -0.14 -6.51
C GLN A 12 5.12 -1.47 -5.89
N HIS A 13 3.84 -1.57 -5.56
CA HIS A 13 3.25 -2.80 -5.02
C HIS A 13 1.74 -2.86 -5.22
N ILE A 14 1.19 -4.04 -4.99
CA ILE A 14 -0.26 -4.28 -4.93
C ILE A 14 -0.58 -4.66 -3.50
N GLY A 15 -1.49 -3.94 -2.85
CA GLY A 15 -1.92 -4.19 -1.48
C GLY A 15 -3.06 -5.20 -1.42
N ILE A 16 -2.85 -6.30 -0.68
CA ILE A 16 -3.81 -7.40 -0.53
C ILE A 16 -4.04 -7.64 0.96
N PRO A 17 -5.22 -7.28 1.48
CA PRO A 17 -5.59 -7.65 2.85
C PRO A 17 -5.80 -9.14 2.95
N VAL A 18 -5.30 -9.74 4.02
CA VAL A 18 -5.38 -11.18 4.26
C VAL A 18 -5.90 -11.48 5.67
N THR A 19 -6.44 -12.69 5.86
CA THR A 19 -6.99 -13.10 7.16
C THR A 19 -6.00 -13.86 8.02
N ASP A 20 -4.96 -14.42 7.41
CA ASP A 20 -3.85 -15.11 8.06
C ASP A 20 -2.59 -14.88 7.23
N ILE A 21 -1.73 -13.99 7.71
CA ILE A 21 -0.57 -13.54 6.94
C ILE A 21 0.48 -14.63 6.71
N ASP A 22 0.63 -15.55 7.65
CA ASP A 22 1.62 -16.64 7.52
C ASP A 22 1.15 -17.69 6.51
N ARG A 23 -0.15 -18.01 6.53
CA ARG A 23 -0.77 -18.89 5.53
C ARG A 23 -0.69 -18.28 4.13
N SER A 24 -0.97 -16.99 4.00
CA SER A 24 -0.90 -16.30 2.71
C SER A 24 0.54 -16.22 2.20
N ALA A 25 1.50 -15.90 3.06
CA ALA A 25 2.92 -15.89 2.68
C ALA A 25 3.39 -17.27 2.21
N ALA A 26 2.98 -18.34 2.89
CA ALA A 26 3.29 -19.71 2.48
C ALA A 26 2.71 -20.04 1.10
N PHE A 27 1.47 -19.60 0.84
CA PHE A 27 0.84 -19.75 -0.48
C PHE A 27 1.65 -19.05 -1.59
N TYR A 28 2.01 -17.78 -1.39
CA TYR A 28 2.77 -17.03 -2.40
C TYR A 28 4.19 -17.56 -2.58
N ARG A 29 4.84 -18.09 -1.53
CA ARG A 29 6.13 -18.79 -1.69
C ARG A 29 6.03 -19.99 -2.63
N ARG A 30 4.92 -20.74 -2.62
CA ARG A 30 4.70 -21.84 -3.56
C ARG A 30 4.59 -21.38 -5.01
N LEU A 31 4.23 -20.11 -5.24
CA LEU A 31 4.21 -19.49 -6.57
C LEU A 31 5.56 -18.91 -6.98
N GLY A 32 6.58 -19.00 -6.11
CA GLY A 32 7.92 -18.50 -6.38
C GLY A 32 8.23 -17.13 -5.79
N PHE A 33 7.32 -16.53 -5.02
CA PHE A 33 7.60 -15.28 -4.32
C PHE A 33 8.53 -15.49 -3.13
N THR A 34 9.37 -14.51 -2.86
CA THR A 34 10.23 -14.45 -1.67
C THR A 34 9.79 -13.30 -0.76
N GLU A 35 9.87 -13.51 0.55
CA GLU A 35 9.63 -12.45 1.52
C GLU A 35 10.84 -11.52 1.55
N VAL A 36 10.65 -10.24 1.25
CA VAL A 36 11.71 -9.24 1.18
C VAL A 36 11.64 -8.21 2.32
N MET A 37 10.51 -8.14 3.00
CA MET A 37 10.31 -7.30 4.19
C MET A 37 9.15 -7.84 5.03
N HIS A 38 9.26 -7.73 6.34
CA HIS A 38 8.13 -7.94 7.25
C HIS A 38 8.16 -6.89 8.37
N GLY A 39 7.01 -6.65 8.97
CA GLY A 39 6.90 -5.68 10.05
C GLY A 39 5.51 -5.64 10.64
N GLY A 40 5.30 -4.62 11.43
CA GLY A 40 4.00 -4.31 12.02
C GLY A 40 3.66 -2.85 11.83
N PHE A 41 2.41 -2.51 12.05
CA PHE A 41 1.92 -1.13 12.03
C PHE A 41 0.80 -0.96 13.05
N ASP A 42 0.64 0.27 13.52
CA ASP A 42 -0.45 0.64 14.41
C ASP A 42 -1.66 1.09 13.59
N TYR A 43 -2.84 0.66 14.01
CA TYR A 43 -4.09 1.07 13.38
C TYR A 43 -5.23 1.07 14.41
N ASN A 44 -5.84 2.24 14.64
CA ASN A 44 -6.98 2.42 15.55
C ASN A 44 -6.82 1.71 16.90
N GLY A 45 -5.63 1.83 17.53
CA GLY A 45 -5.31 1.21 18.82
C GLY A 45 -4.96 -0.27 18.76
N GLY A 46 -5.00 -0.89 17.60
CA GLY A 46 -4.59 -2.28 17.38
C GLY A 46 -3.26 -2.40 16.64
N LYS A 47 -2.80 -3.64 16.49
CA LYS A 47 -1.55 -3.97 15.79
C LYS A 47 -1.86 -4.77 14.53
N GLY A 48 -1.43 -4.25 13.38
CA GLY A 48 -1.44 -4.97 12.12
C GLY A 48 -0.08 -5.61 11.83
N LYS A 49 -0.08 -6.53 10.88
CA LYS A 49 1.11 -7.22 10.39
C LYS A 49 1.24 -7.01 8.89
N VAL A 50 2.47 -6.91 8.39
CA VAL A 50 2.74 -6.74 6.97
C VAL A 50 3.89 -7.64 6.53
N LYS A 51 3.81 -8.16 5.31
CA LYS A 51 4.90 -8.84 4.61
C LYS A 51 4.92 -8.41 3.15
N MET A 52 6.07 -7.96 2.68
CA MET A 52 6.29 -7.71 1.26
C MET A 52 6.84 -8.99 0.63
N MET A 53 6.13 -9.46 -0.40
CA MET A 53 6.47 -10.65 -1.17
C MET A 53 6.83 -10.23 -2.58
N GLN A 54 7.96 -10.71 -3.10
CA GLN A 54 8.46 -10.30 -4.41
C GLN A 54 8.75 -11.48 -5.33
N LEU A 55 8.33 -11.32 -6.58
CA LEU A 55 8.69 -12.21 -7.70
C LEU A 55 9.05 -11.32 -8.90
N LYS A 56 10.34 -11.29 -9.28
CA LYS A 56 10.83 -10.38 -10.34
C LYS A 56 10.42 -8.94 -10.04
N ASP A 57 9.69 -8.30 -10.95
CA ASP A 57 9.25 -6.90 -10.84
C ASP A 57 7.93 -6.76 -10.06
N ILE A 58 7.32 -7.87 -9.65
CA ILE A 58 6.04 -7.86 -8.94
C ILE A 58 6.30 -7.84 -7.45
N THR A 59 5.78 -6.83 -6.76
CA THR A 59 5.76 -6.76 -5.30
C THR A 59 4.32 -6.76 -4.82
N ILE A 60 4.01 -7.64 -3.88
CA ILE A 60 2.71 -7.74 -3.22
C ILE A 60 2.91 -7.38 -1.75
N GLU A 61 2.10 -6.46 -1.25
CA GLU A 61 2.00 -6.20 0.18
C GLU A 61 0.87 -7.06 0.76
N LEU A 62 1.22 -8.10 1.49
CA LEU A 62 0.28 -8.82 2.32
C LEU A 62 0.16 -8.11 3.66
N TYR A 63 -1.06 -7.78 4.08
CA TYR A 63 -1.25 -7.19 5.40
C TYR A 63 -2.49 -7.74 6.09
N GLN A 64 -2.33 -7.97 7.37
CA GLN A 64 -3.39 -8.45 8.25
C GLN A 64 -3.75 -7.34 9.21
N MET A 65 -4.97 -6.83 9.07
CA MET A 65 -5.50 -5.79 9.92
C MET A 65 -5.83 -6.33 11.31
N PRO A 66 -5.80 -5.49 12.36
CA PRO A 66 -6.39 -5.85 13.65
C PRO A 66 -7.93 -5.87 13.56
N GLU A 67 -8.60 -6.38 14.61
CA GLU A 67 -10.05 -6.24 14.74
C GLU A 67 -10.43 -4.75 15.01
N PRO A 68 -11.58 -4.23 14.53
CA PRO A 68 -12.65 -4.99 13.86
C PRO A 68 -12.47 -5.15 12.34
N GLU A 69 -11.49 -4.52 11.72
CA GLU A 69 -11.27 -4.55 10.27
C GLU A 69 -11.02 -5.97 9.75
N LEU A 70 -10.34 -6.79 10.53
CA LEU A 70 -10.09 -8.20 10.17
C LEU A 70 -11.39 -8.98 9.97
N ALA A 71 -12.40 -8.75 10.82
CA ALA A 71 -13.72 -9.37 10.67
C ALA A 71 -14.39 -8.98 9.35
N GLN A 72 -14.27 -7.72 8.95
CA GLN A 72 -14.80 -7.23 7.67
C GLN A 72 -14.10 -7.91 6.49
N ILE A 73 -12.77 -8.06 6.55
CA ILE A 73 -11.99 -8.71 5.49
C ILE A 73 -12.42 -10.18 5.33
N ARG A 74 -12.71 -10.88 6.42
CA ARG A 74 -13.23 -12.27 6.38
C ARG A 74 -14.54 -12.42 5.60
N THR A 75 -15.33 -11.37 5.51
CA THR A 75 -16.60 -11.38 4.78
C THR A 75 -16.48 -11.07 3.30
N ARG A 76 -15.33 -10.56 2.85
CA ARG A 76 -15.11 -10.21 1.45
C ARG A 76 -15.07 -11.44 0.56
N GLN A 77 -15.76 -11.33 -0.57
CA GLN A 77 -15.66 -12.32 -1.64
C GLN A 77 -14.68 -11.81 -2.71
N ASN A 78 -14.11 -12.73 -3.49
CA ASN A 78 -13.19 -12.45 -4.59
C ASN A 78 -11.84 -11.82 -4.17
N GLY A 79 -11.44 -11.94 -2.90
CA GLY A 79 -10.11 -11.52 -2.43
C GLY A 79 -9.73 -10.12 -2.88
N HIS A 80 -10.50 -9.11 -2.51
CA HIS A 80 -10.34 -7.74 -2.99
C HIS A 80 -8.91 -7.22 -2.87
N ILE A 81 -8.33 -6.74 -3.97
CA ILE A 81 -7.14 -5.89 -3.95
C ILE A 81 -7.56 -4.56 -3.32
N ASP A 82 -6.81 -4.12 -2.30
CA ASP A 82 -7.16 -2.89 -1.58
C ASP A 82 -6.63 -1.65 -2.29
N HIS A 83 -5.39 -1.66 -2.72
CA HIS A 83 -4.76 -0.51 -3.35
C HIS A 83 -3.68 -0.90 -4.36
N ILE A 84 -3.39 0.06 -5.23
CA ILE A 84 -2.24 0.05 -6.13
C ILE A 84 -1.31 1.16 -5.67
N ALA A 85 -0.03 0.86 -5.48
CA ALA A 85 0.96 1.84 -5.05
C ALA A 85 1.91 2.23 -6.18
N PHE A 86 2.04 3.52 -6.41
CA PHE A 86 2.98 4.12 -7.35
C PHE A 86 4.24 4.59 -6.64
N ASP A 87 5.38 4.26 -7.21
CA ASP A 87 6.68 4.70 -6.71
C ASP A 87 6.97 6.12 -7.18
N VAL A 88 7.35 7.00 -6.24
CA VAL A 88 7.71 8.39 -6.53
C VAL A 88 9.02 8.76 -5.83
N ASP A 89 9.75 9.69 -6.41
CA ASP A 89 11.03 10.16 -5.87
C ASP A 89 10.89 11.26 -4.82
N ASP A 90 9.80 12.05 -4.89
CA ASP A 90 9.56 13.18 -4.00
C ASP A 90 8.07 13.20 -3.58
N ILE A 91 7.81 12.64 -2.42
CA ILE A 91 6.45 12.50 -1.90
C ILE A 91 5.81 13.85 -1.55
N GLU A 92 6.59 14.81 -1.07
CA GLU A 92 6.09 16.14 -0.72
C GLU A 92 5.67 16.91 -1.99
N HIS A 93 6.48 16.86 -3.01
CA HIS A 93 6.14 17.46 -4.30
C HIS A 93 4.91 16.79 -4.91
N THR A 94 4.87 15.47 -4.92
CA THR A 94 3.72 14.68 -5.43
C THR A 94 2.44 15.07 -4.71
N PHE A 95 2.47 15.14 -3.38
CA PHE A 95 1.34 15.55 -2.55
C PHE A 95 0.84 16.94 -2.92
N ALA A 96 1.76 17.92 -3.01
CA ALA A 96 1.44 19.29 -3.34
C ALA A 96 0.78 19.43 -4.74
N VAL A 97 1.35 18.75 -5.73
CA VAL A 97 0.82 18.76 -7.12
C VAL A 97 -0.60 18.20 -7.16
N LEU A 98 -0.85 17.07 -6.52
CA LEU A 98 -2.16 16.43 -6.52
C LEU A 98 -3.18 17.23 -5.71
N LYS A 99 -2.80 17.76 -4.56
CA LYS A 99 -3.66 18.63 -3.74
C LYS A 99 -4.06 19.90 -4.50
N ASN A 100 -3.10 20.56 -5.13
CA ASN A 100 -3.35 21.76 -5.93
C ASN A 100 -4.15 21.44 -7.19
N GLY A 101 -4.05 20.22 -7.71
CA GLY A 101 -4.83 19.74 -8.85
C GLY A 101 -6.30 19.41 -8.52
N GLY A 102 -6.70 19.52 -7.26
CA GLY A 102 -8.09 19.27 -6.83
C GLY A 102 -8.44 17.80 -6.66
N PHE A 103 -7.45 16.90 -6.56
CA PHE A 103 -7.69 15.49 -6.31
C PHE A 103 -8.06 15.23 -4.85
N PHE A 104 -8.86 14.21 -4.61
CA PHE A 104 -9.25 13.82 -3.26
C PHE A 104 -8.14 12.99 -2.62
N ILE A 105 -7.45 13.57 -1.64
CA ILE A 105 -6.40 12.93 -0.87
C ILE A 105 -6.95 12.52 0.49
N VAL A 106 -6.64 11.30 0.92
CA VAL A 106 -7.18 10.72 2.15
C VAL A 106 -6.49 11.29 3.38
N GLU A 107 -5.16 11.26 3.41
CA GLU A 107 -4.38 11.74 4.55
C GLU A 107 -4.16 13.26 4.45
N PRO A 108 -4.10 13.98 5.61
CA PRO A 108 -3.86 15.42 5.60
C PRO A 108 -2.43 15.80 5.20
N GLU A 109 -1.49 14.88 5.33
CA GLU A 109 -0.08 15.01 4.96
C GLU A 109 0.54 13.63 4.71
N PRO A 110 1.69 13.53 4.01
CA PRO A 110 2.39 12.26 3.86
C PRO A 110 2.74 11.61 5.20
N VAL A 111 2.49 10.31 5.31
CA VAL A 111 2.64 9.53 6.54
C VAL A 111 3.90 8.68 6.46
N PHE A 112 4.69 8.66 7.54
CA PHE A 112 5.85 7.77 7.67
C PHE A 112 5.44 6.38 8.14
N LEU A 113 6.02 5.35 7.51
CA LEU A 113 5.96 3.95 7.97
C LEU A 113 7.38 3.39 8.10
N PRO A 114 7.66 2.59 9.14
CA PRO A 114 8.98 1.99 9.34
C PRO A 114 9.20 0.76 8.46
N PHE A 115 8.76 0.84 7.20
CA PHE A 115 8.89 -0.23 6.22
C PHE A 115 10.20 -0.05 5.45
N TRP A 116 10.80 -1.15 5.02
CA TRP A 116 12.11 -1.16 4.38
C TRP A 116 13.24 -0.73 5.32
N LYS A 117 14.43 -0.54 4.78
CA LYS A 117 15.63 -0.28 5.61
C LYS A 117 15.57 1.04 6.38
N LYS A 118 15.07 2.09 5.74
CA LYS A 118 15.02 3.46 6.29
C LYS A 118 13.61 4.00 6.45
N GLY A 119 12.60 3.17 6.19
CA GLY A 119 11.22 3.60 6.17
C GLY A 119 10.72 4.02 4.79
N CYS A 120 9.47 4.40 4.73
CA CYS A 120 8.86 5.00 3.56
C CYS A 120 7.89 6.09 4.01
N ARG A 121 7.50 6.95 3.07
CA ARG A 121 6.43 7.92 3.28
C ARG A 121 5.39 7.76 2.18
N TYR A 122 4.14 7.84 2.54
CA TYR A 122 3.04 7.60 1.61
C TYR A 122 1.83 8.48 1.88
N PHE A 123 0.95 8.55 0.92
CA PHE A 123 -0.44 9.00 1.08
C PHE A 123 -1.32 8.29 0.05
N ASN A 124 -2.62 8.31 0.28
CA ASN A 124 -3.61 7.73 -0.62
C ASN A 124 -4.46 8.81 -1.29
N MET A 125 -4.86 8.52 -2.52
CA MET A 125 -5.81 9.29 -3.30
C MET A 125 -6.95 8.35 -3.74
N LEU A 126 -8.17 8.87 -3.82
CA LEU A 126 -9.28 8.09 -4.35
C LEU A 126 -9.51 8.44 -5.83
N GLY A 127 -9.65 7.41 -6.64
CA GLY A 127 -10.07 7.54 -8.02
C GLY A 127 -11.59 7.74 -8.15
N PRO A 128 -12.09 7.85 -9.40
CA PRO A 128 -13.51 8.19 -9.66
C PRO A 128 -14.52 7.19 -9.08
N ASP A 129 -14.14 5.93 -8.97
CA ASP A 129 -14.99 4.85 -8.41
C ASP A 129 -14.63 4.47 -6.97
N GLY A 130 -13.84 5.33 -6.30
CA GLY A 130 -13.40 5.10 -4.92
C GLY A 130 -12.22 4.14 -4.81
N GLU A 131 -11.61 3.74 -5.91
CA GLU A 131 -10.39 2.93 -5.89
C GLU A 131 -9.26 3.66 -5.19
N ARG A 132 -8.51 2.94 -4.36
CA ARG A 132 -7.40 3.53 -3.60
C ARG A 132 -6.10 3.46 -4.39
N LEU A 133 -5.52 4.63 -4.62
CA LEU A 133 -4.24 4.82 -5.29
C LEU A 133 -3.25 5.38 -4.27
N GLU A 134 -2.22 4.62 -3.97
CA GLU A 134 -1.17 5.04 -3.04
C GLU A 134 0.00 5.65 -3.81
N PHE A 135 0.58 6.70 -3.27
CA PHE A 135 1.87 7.24 -3.69
C PHE A 135 2.86 7.00 -2.57
N ASN A 136 4.02 6.42 -2.87
CA ASN A 136 4.95 5.93 -1.88
C ASN A 136 6.39 6.22 -2.30
N GLN A 137 7.14 6.82 -1.38
CA GLN A 137 8.58 7.04 -1.51
C GLN A 137 9.30 6.16 -0.50
N VAL A 138 10.08 5.20 -0.97
CA VAL A 138 11.01 4.44 -0.13
C VAL A 138 12.23 5.31 0.17
N LEU A 139 12.61 5.43 1.45
CA LEU A 139 13.70 6.29 1.91
C LEU A 139 15.07 5.60 1.89
#